data_d6bd9eea443efcd5bcfa6d1708df688d
#
_entry.id   d6bd9eea443efcd5bcfa6d1708df688d
#
_cell.length_a   1.000
_cell.length_b   1.000
_cell.length_c   1.000
_cell.angle_alpha   90.00
_cell.angle_beta   90.00
_cell.angle_gamma   90.00
#
_symmetry.space_group_name_H-M   'P 1'
#
loop_
_entity.id
_entity.type
_entity.pdbx_description
1 polymer ?
#
loop_
_entity_poly.entity_id
_entity_poly.type
_entity_poly.pdbx_seq_one_letter_code
_entity_poly.pdbx_strand_id
1 'polypeptide(L)'
;MKRRDFLKTVTGVAAGAMVPASAFWSTANADARSATLLIVSESGPNNIDIMGVGTNVPGYEVSWNCYDRLITHEMKEGPGGVQYYDRDKFKGELAESFTIDDKSATFKLRKNAKFHDGTPITAKDVKWSLDRSVSVGGFPTFQMSAGSLKKPEQFVIVDDYTVRVDFITKDRLTIPDLAVIVPCIMNSELIKKNATEKDPWGLEYTKQNIAGGGAYKVTKWTAGTEVIMERNDDWVCGPLPKIKRVIWRMVPQAGNRRALLERGDADMSYELPYKDFQEIKANGKLKVVS
;
A
#
# COMPACT_ATOMS: atom_id res chain seq x y z
N MET A 1 -19.72 -40.83 -47.72
CA MET A 1 -20.08 -39.56 -48.36
C MET A 1 -18.97 -38.56 -48.05
N LYS A 2 -18.37 -37.98 -49.10
CA LYS A 2 -17.07 -37.29 -49.09
C LYS A 2 -17.22 -35.82 -48.67
N ARG A 3 -16.36 -35.38 -47.80
CA ARG A 3 -16.10 -33.99 -47.39
C ARG A 3 -15.52 -33.15 -48.55
N ARG A 4 -16.29 -32.74 -49.50
CA ARG A 4 -15.82 -31.84 -50.58
C ARG A 4 -17.02 -31.34 -51.38
N ASP A 5 -17.76 -30.33 -50.88
CA ASP A 5 -18.66 -29.53 -51.70
C ASP A 5 -19.30 -28.41 -50.85
N PHE A 6 -18.44 -27.55 -50.25
CA PHE A 6 -18.94 -26.32 -49.65
C PHE A 6 -17.94 -25.17 -49.85
N LEU A 7 -17.59 -24.97 -51.11
CA LEU A 7 -16.74 -23.85 -51.49
C LEU A 7 -17.01 -23.52 -52.96
N LYS A 8 -18.14 -22.89 -53.25
CA LYS A 8 -18.35 -22.06 -54.46
C LYS A 8 -19.59 -21.21 -54.29
N THR A 9 -19.39 -19.94 -54.46
CA THR A 9 -20.30 -18.86 -54.66
C THR A 9 -20.42 -17.90 -53.46
N VAL A 10 -19.58 -16.88 -53.44
CA VAL A 10 -19.93 -15.47 -53.42
C VAL A 10 -18.74 -14.66 -53.88
N THR A 11 -18.72 -14.31 -55.14
CA THR A 11 -17.95 -13.21 -55.72
C THR A 11 -18.80 -11.97 -55.58
N GLY A 12 -18.49 -11.12 -54.61
CA GLY A 12 -19.07 -9.77 -54.48
C GLY A 12 -17.91 -8.81 -54.19
N VAL A 13 -17.48 -8.09 -55.21
CA VAL A 13 -16.51 -7.02 -55.13
C VAL A 13 -17.11 -5.88 -54.30
N ALA A 14 -16.63 -5.67 -53.09
CA ALA A 14 -16.78 -4.41 -52.39
C ALA A 14 -15.36 -3.91 -52.08
N ALA A 15 -14.92 -2.91 -52.82
CA ALA A 15 -13.72 -2.14 -52.51
C ALA A 15 -13.97 -1.33 -51.20
N GLY A 16 -13.75 -1.98 -50.08
CA GLY A 16 -13.71 -1.34 -48.77
C GLY A 16 -12.28 -0.97 -48.47
N ALA A 17 -11.99 0.31 -48.27
CA ALA A 17 -10.71 0.81 -47.83
C ALA A 17 -10.22 0.02 -46.61
N MET A 18 -9.13 -0.73 -46.69
CA MET A 18 -8.42 -1.29 -45.56
C MET A 18 -7.85 -0.11 -44.75
N VAL A 19 -8.55 0.27 -43.71
CA VAL A 19 -7.98 1.09 -42.64
C VAL A 19 -7.01 0.16 -41.90
N PRO A 20 -5.72 0.50 -41.82
CA PRO A 20 -4.77 -0.35 -41.11
C PRO A 20 -5.19 -0.42 -39.64
N ALA A 21 -5.30 -1.64 -39.09
CA ALA A 21 -5.68 -1.92 -37.71
C ALA A 21 -4.69 -1.33 -36.65
N SER A 22 -3.65 -0.63 -37.09
CA SER A 22 -2.65 0.05 -36.27
C SER A 22 -3.02 1.49 -35.86
N ALA A 23 -4.17 2.03 -36.31
CA ALA A 23 -4.50 3.44 -36.09
C ALA A 23 -5.48 3.71 -34.93
N PHE A 24 -5.86 2.70 -34.13
CA PHE A 24 -6.78 2.87 -32.98
C PHE A 24 -6.17 2.53 -31.60
N TRP A 25 -4.84 2.58 -31.47
CA TRP A 25 -4.27 2.73 -30.14
C TRP A 25 -4.28 4.23 -29.84
N SER A 26 -5.38 4.68 -29.27
CA SER A 26 -5.54 6.09 -28.91
C SER A 26 -4.46 6.49 -27.92
N THR A 27 -4.02 7.73 -27.98
CA THR A 27 -3.12 8.36 -27.00
C THR A 27 -3.60 8.11 -25.57
N ALA A 28 -4.91 8.03 -25.33
CA ALA A 28 -5.50 7.67 -24.04
C ALA A 28 -5.07 6.29 -23.51
N ASN A 29 -4.86 5.30 -24.37
CA ASN A 29 -4.37 3.98 -23.95
C ASN A 29 -2.86 4.00 -23.63
N ALA A 30 -2.09 4.80 -24.35
CA ALA A 30 -0.66 5.00 -24.08
C ALA A 30 -0.47 5.74 -22.74
N ASP A 31 -1.26 6.77 -22.49
CA ASP A 31 -1.24 7.52 -21.22
C ASP A 31 -1.70 6.66 -20.04
N ALA A 32 -2.72 5.83 -20.22
CA ALA A 32 -3.18 4.88 -19.21
C ALA A 32 -2.09 3.84 -18.88
N ARG A 33 -1.35 3.34 -19.88
CA ARG A 33 -0.24 2.38 -19.66
C ARG A 33 0.93 3.05 -18.95
N SER A 34 1.28 4.26 -19.33
CA SER A 34 2.39 5.02 -18.72
C SER A 34 2.12 5.40 -17.26
N ALA A 35 0.85 5.50 -16.86
CA ALA A 35 0.42 5.78 -15.49
C ALA A 35 0.13 4.52 -14.66
N THR A 36 0.32 3.32 -15.23
CA THR A 36 0.06 2.03 -14.58
C THR A 36 1.37 1.29 -14.30
N LEU A 37 1.53 0.82 -13.07
CA LEU A 37 2.63 -0.06 -12.65
C LEU A 37 2.09 -1.49 -12.56
N LEU A 38 2.66 -2.41 -13.35
CA LEU A 38 2.38 -3.84 -13.26
C LEU A 38 3.50 -4.55 -12.49
N ILE A 39 3.17 -5.04 -11.30
CA ILE A 39 4.05 -5.82 -10.43
C ILE A 39 3.69 -7.30 -10.58
N VAL A 40 4.69 -8.16 -10.65
CA VAL A 40 4.50 -9.61 -10.57
C VAL A 40 5.32 -10.20 -9.43
N SER A 41 4.69 -11.07 -8.62
CA SER A 41 5.32 -11.71 -7.46
C SER A 41 4.92 -13.18 -7.37
N GLU A 42 5.63 -13.95 -6.55
CA GLU A 42 5.31 -15.35 -6.29
C GLU A 42 3.98 -15.51 -5.57
N SER A 43 3.76 -14.66 -4.55
CA SER A 43 2.58 -14.69 -3.71
C SER A 43 1.98 -13.29 -3.54
N GLY A 44 0.77 -13.21 -3.03
CA GLY A 44 0.09 -11.97 -2.71
C GLY A 44 -0.31 -11.88 -1.24
N PRO A 45 -1.05 -10.84 -0.85
CA PRO A 45 -1.52 -10.68 0.51
C PRO A 45 -2.46 -11.83 0.92
N ASN A 46 -2.27 -12.34 2.14
CA ASN A 46 -3.21 -13.26 2.77
C ASN A 46 -4.31 -12.52 3.54
N ASN A 47 -4.07 -11.29 3.90
CA ASN A 47 -5.02 -10.30 4.38
C ASN A 47 -4.44 -8.90 4.12
N ILE A 48 -5.27 -7.85 4.25
CA ILE A 48 -4.88 -6.46 4.02
C ILE A 48 -4.99 -5.58 5.28
N ASP A 49 -5.06 -6.21 6.45
CA ASP A 49 -4.93 -5.56 7.74
C ASP A 49 -3.52 -5.75 8.30
N ILE A 50 -2.72 -4.71 8.30
CA ILE A 50 -1.36 -4.76 8.82
C ILE A 50 -1.30 -5.08 10.32
N MET A 51 -2.37 -4.77 11.07
CA MET A 51 -2.50 -5.11 12.48
C MET A 51 -3.13 -6.49 12.69
N GLY A 52 -3.47 -7.19 11.61
CA GLY A 52 -4.02 -8.54 11.65
C GLY A 52 -2.97 -9.57 12.08
N VAL A 53 -3.41 -10.57 12.84
CA VAL A 53 -2.53 -11.68 13.23
C VAL A 53 -2.18 -12.52 12.01
N GLY A 54 -0.88 -12.76 11.78
CA GLY A 54 -0.39 -13.60 10.69
C GLY A 54 -0.40 -12.94 9.32
N THR A 55 -0.51 -11.61 9.24
CA THR A 55 -0.38 -10.87 7.98
C THR A 55 1.02 -11.10 7.38
N ASN A 56 1.07 -11.48 6.10
CA ASN A 56 2.31 -11.70 5.37
C ASN A 56 2.91 -10.40 4.80
N VAL A 57 4.15 -10.47 4.31
CA VAL A 57 4.86 -9.31 3.73
C VAL A 57 4.07 -8.61 2.63
N PRO A 58 3.46 -9.30 1.63
CA PRO A 58 2.60 -8.64 0.65
C PRO A 58 1.41 -7.88 1.25
N GLY A 59 0.84 -8.37 2.35
CA GLY A 59 -0.21 -7.66 3.09
C GLY A 59 0.30 -6.34 3.69
N TYR A 60 1.51 -6.32 4.24
CA TYR A 60 2.17 -5.10 4.70
C TYR A 60 2.40 -4.11 3.55
N GLU A 61 2.87 -4.56 2.40
CA GLU A 61 3.14 -3.70 1.25
C GLU A 61 1.87 -3.04 0.69
N VAL A 62 0.75 -3.75 0.64
CA VAL A 62 -0.55 -3.15 0.30
C VAL A 62 -0.94 -2.11 1.35
N SER A 63 -0.88 -2.48 2.63
CA SER A 63 -1.27 -1.59 3.73
C SER A 63 -0.43 -0.32 3.78
N TRP A 64 0.88 -0.42 3.49
CA TRP A 64 1.81 0.71 3.46
C TRP A 64 1.38 1.83 2.52
N ASN A 65 0.70 1.49 1.45
CA ASN A 65 0.23 2.42 0.45
C ASN A 65 -1.21 2.92 0.70
N CYS A 66 -1.97 2.22 1.56
CA CYS A 66 -3.39 2.48 1.76
C CYS A 66 -3.72 3.17 3.10
N TYR A 67 -2.76 3.24 4.01
CA TYR A 67 -2.92 3.89 5.32
C TYR A 67 -1.88 4.98 5.52
N ASP A 68 -2.21 5.94 6.38
CA ASP A 68 -1.31 6.97 6.86
C ASP A 68 -0.86 6.68 8.29
N ARG A 69 0.27 7.28 8.68
CA ARG A 69 0.82 7.31 10.04
C ARG A 69 0.79 8.75 10.55
N LEU A 70 1.01 8.95 11.84
CA LEU A 70 1.17 10.31 12.37
C LEU A 70 2.41 10.98 11.78
N ILE A 71 3.53 10.29 11.81
CA ILE A 71 4.85 10.73 11.32
C ILE A 71 5.50 9.63 10.51
N THR A 72 6.51 9.98 9.73
CA THR A 72 7.37 9.05 9.02
C THR A 72 8.83 9.49 9.13
N HIS A 73 9.76 8.60 8.81
CA HIS A 73 11.17 8.96 8.69
C HIS A 73 11.41 9.87 7.47
N GLU A 74 12.35 10.79 7.59
CA GLU A 74 12.91 11.45 6.42
C GLU A 74 13.68 10.45 5.56
N MET A 75 13.81 10.76 4.28
CA MET A 75 14.60 9.96 3.35
C MET A 75 15.96 10.60 3.15
N LYS A 76 16.98 9.77 3.00
CA LYS A 76 18.32 10.18 2.58
C LYS A 76 18.77 9.33 1.40
N GLU A 77 19.57 9.93 0.54
CA GLU A 77 20.16 9.23 -0.60
C GLU A 77 21.36 8.39 -0.14
N GLY A 78 21.43 7.17 -0.61
CA GLY A 78 22.51 6.24 -0.40
C GLY A 78 23.21 5.87 -1.70
N PRO A 79 24.12 4.89 -1.66
CA PRO A 79 24.86 4.45 -2.83
C PRO A 79 23.94 4.08 -4.01
N GLY A 80 24.30 4.51 -5.22
CA GLY A 80 23.54 4.22 -6.43
C GLY A 80 22.20 4.97 -6.56
N GLY A 81 21.99 6.04 -5.78
CA GLY A 81 20.74 6.85 -5.82
C GLY A 81 19.56 6.17 -5.12
N VAL A 82 19.81 5.12 -4.33
CA VAL A 82 18.77 4.45 -3.56
C VAL A 82 18.38 5.32 -2.37
N GLN A 83 17.08 5.47 -2.14
CA GLN A 83 16.57 6.22 -0.99
C GLN A 83 16.46 5.32 0.23
N TYR A 84 16.99 5.78 1.36
CA TYR A 84 16.93 5.10 2.65
C TYR A 84 16.21 5.96 3.67
N TYR A 85 15.57 5.34 4.66
CA TYR A 85 15.11 6.05 5.85
C TYR A 85 16.28 6.61 6.66
N ASP A 86 16.23 7.91 6.96
CA ASP A 86 17.05 8.50 7.99
C ASP A 86 16.42 8.17 9.35
N ARG A 87 17.04 7.24 10.08
CA ARG A 87 16.48 6.70 11.33
C ARG A 87 16.38 7.72 12.46
N ASP A 88 17.15 8.79 12.35
CA ASP A 88 17.24 9.81 13.39
C ASP A 88 16.35 11.04 13.10
N LYS A 89 15.75 11.09 11.90
CA LYS A 89 14.94 12.24 11.47
C LYS A 89 13.52 11.83 11.11
N PHE A 90 12.60 12.63 11.62
CA PHE A 90 11.16 12.42 11.42
C PHE A 90 10.51 13.63 10.79
N LYS A 91 9.51 13.40 9.97
CA LYS A 91 8.62 14.42 9.40
C LYS A 91 7.16 14.04 9.61
N GLY A 92 6.29 15.04 9.60
CA GLY A 92 4.85 14.80 9.67
C GLY A 92 4.35 14.06 8.41
N GLU A 93 3.40 13.17 8.60
CA GLU A 93 2.60 12.57 7.54
C GLU A 93 1.14 13.01 7.75
N LEU A 94 0.33 12.33 8.53
CA LEU A 94 -0.99 12.81 8.94
C LEU A 94 -0.89 14.03 9.89
N ALA A 95 0.14 14.08 10.74
CA ALA A 95 0.44 15.28 11.52
C ALA A 95 1.05 16.36 10.63
N GLU A 96 0.50 17.56 10.60
CA GLU A 96 1.12 18.72 9.95
C GLU A 96 2.30 19.29 10.76
N SER A 97 2.25 19.10 12.07
CA SER A 97 3.34 19.47 13.00
C SER A 97 3.31 18.59 14.24
N PHE A 98 4.45 18.46 14.90
CA PHE A 98 4.57 17.74 16.16
C PHE A 98 5.68 18.31 17.03
N THR A 99 5.56 18.09 18.33
CA THR A 99 6.58 18.41 19.33
C THR A 99 6.84 17.19 20.18
N ILE A 100 8.10 16.99 20.57
CA ILE A 100 8.53 15.86 21.40
C ILE A 100 9.34 16.41 22.56
N ASP A 101 8.96 16.05 23.77
CA ASP A 101 9.72 16.31 24.98
C ASP A 101 10.10 15.00 25.71
N ASP A 102 10.51 15.07 26.96
CA ASP A 102 10.94 13.88 27.72
C ASP A 102 9.76 13.05 28.25
N LYS A 103 8.56 13.58 28.24
CA LYS A 103 7.36 12.95 28.82
C LYS A 103 6.30 12.61 27.80
N SER A 104 6.31 13.29 26.65
CA SER A 104 5.25 13.14 25.66
C SER A 104 5.68 13.55 24.26
N ALA A 105 4.87 13.14 23.28
CA ALA A 105 4.84 13.70 21.94
C ALA A 105 3.43 14.21 21.62
N THR A 106 3.32 15.45 21.12
CA THR A 106 2.05 16.06 20.74
C THR A 106 2.01 16.28 19.25
N PHE A 107 0.94 15.81 18.60
CA PHE A 107 0.73 15.81 17.16
C PHE A 107 -0.49 16.66 16.81
N LYS A 108 -0.32 17.64 15.90
CA LYS A 108 -1.42 18.41 15.31
C LYS A 108 -1.74 17.81 13.94
N LEU A 109 -2.98 17.37 13.76
CA LEU A 109 -3.42 16.68 12.56
C LEU A 109 -3.77 17.67 11.43
N ARG A 110 -3.59 17.25 10.19
CA ARG A 110 -4.08 17.95 9.00
C ARG A 110 -5.60 17.95 8.99
N LYS A 111 -6.22 19.13 9.06
CA LYS A 111 -7.70 19.27 9.11
C LYS A 111 -8.38 18.88 7.80
N ASN A 112 -7.67 18.86 6.69
CA ASN A 112 -8.18 18.48 5.38
C ASN A 112 -7.92 17.01 5.01
N ALA A 113 -7.30 16.22 5.89
CA ALA A 113 -7.09 14.80 5.67
C ALA A 113 -8.41 14.02 5.78
N LYS A 114 -8.62 13.06 4.87
CA LYS A 114 -9.84 12.26 4.79
C LYS A 114 -9.52 10.78 4.59
N PHE A 115 -10.38 9.94 5.09
CA PHE A 115 -10.40 8.53 4.71
C PHE A 115 -10.86 8.33 3.27
N HIS A 116 -10.67 7.13 2.75
CA HIS A 116 -11.04 6.78 1.37
C HIS A 116 -12.54 6.92 1.08
N ASP A 117 -13.39 6.87 2.07
CA ASP A 117 -14.84 7.10 1.98
C ASP A 117 -15.24 8.59 2.03
N GLY A 118 -14.25 9.48 2.16
CA GLY A 118 -14.45 10.93 2.22
C GLY A 118 -14.71 11.49 3.61
N THR A 119 -14.82 10.65 4.64
CA THR A 119 -15.00 11.13 6.03
C THR A 119 -13.70 11.75 6.58
N PRO A 120 -13.78 12.81 7.41
CA PRO A 120 -12.59 13.47 7.96
C PRO A 120 -11.85 12.54 8.94
N ILE A 121 -10.53 12.64 8.95
CA ILE A 121 -9.69 11.99 9.96
C ILE A 121 -9.58 12.90 11.17
N THR A 122 -9.88 12.38 12.36
CA THR A 122 -9.87 13.14 13.62
C THR A 122 -8.99 12.47 14.68
N ALA A 123 -8.80 13.18 15.79
CA ALA A 123 -8.09 12.66 16.95
C ALA A 123 -8.75 11.39 17.55
N LYS A 124 -10.06 11.22 17.35
CA LYS A 124 -10.78 10.00 17.79
C LYS A 124 -10.31 8.77 17.02
N ASP A 125 -10.10 8.92 15.71
CA ASP A 125 -9.62 7.82 14.87
C ASP A 125 -8.17 7.47 15.19
N VAL A 126 -7.34 8.50 15.41
CA VAL A 126 -5.95 8.31 15.84
C VAL A 126 -5.88 7.56 17.16
N LYS A 127 -6.59 8.05 18.19
CA LYS A 127 -6.62 7.37 19.49
C LYS A 127 -7.10 5.93 19.36
N TRP A 128 -8.20 5.69 18.68
CA TRP A 128 -8.74 4.35 18.49
C TRP A 128 -7.75 3.42 17.79
N SER A 129 -7.05 3.91 16.78
CA SER A 129 -6.05 3.12 16.04
C SER A 129 -4.83 2.77 16.90
N LEU A 130 -4.37 3.73 17.72
CA LEU A 130 -3.29 3.49 18.67
C LEU A 130 -3.73 2.53 19.80
N ASP A 131 -4.94 2.69 20.33
CA ASP A 131 -5.54 1.77 21.32
C ASP A 131 -5.61 0.35 20.76
N ARG A 132 -6.05 0.20 19.49
CA ARG A 132 -6.08 -1.08 18.78
C ARG A 132 -4.68 -1.69 18.69
N SER A 133 -3.67 -0.91 18.31
CA SER A 133 -2.30 -1.40 18.13
C SER A 133 -1.72 -2.01 19.40
N VAL A 134 -2.02 -1.45 20.58
CA VAL A 134 -1.52 -1.96 21.86
C VAL A 134 -2.40 -3.04 22.48
N SER A 135 -3.61 -3.27 21.94
CA SER A 135 -4.62 -4.15 22.55
C SER A 135 -4.97 -5.38 21.71
N VAL A 136 -4.74 -5.34 20.39
CA VAL A 136 -5.18 -6.39 19.45
C VAL A 136 -4.39 -7.71 19.60
N GLY A 137 -3.22 -7.64 20.24
CA GLY A 137 -2.30 -8.77 20.38
C GLY A 137 -1.37 -8.92 19.17
N GLY A 138 -0.61 -10.02 19.15
CA GLY A 138 0.29 -10.36 18.06
C GLY A 138 1.41 -9.34 17.83
N PHE A 139 1.83 -9.23 16.57
CA PHE A 139 2.95 -8.38 16.18
C PHE A 139 2.74 -6.89 16.48
N PRO A 140 1.56 -6.27 16.24
CA PRO A 140 1.34 -4.87 16.56
C PRO A 140 1.62 -4.53 18.02
N THR A 141 1.02 -5.29 18.93
CA THR A 141 1.18 -5.09 20.38
C THR A 141 2.62 -5.33 20.81
N PHE A 142 3.29 -6.36 20.25
CA PHE A 142 4.72 -6.60 20.50
C PHE A 142 5.58 -5.41 20.06
N GLN A 143 5.40 -4.91 18.83
CA GLN A 143 6.16 -3.81 18.29
C GLN A 143 5.95 -2.53 19.12
N MET A 144 4.70 -2.14 19.38
CA MET A 144 4.41 -0.96 20.20
C MET A 144 5.03 -1.05 21.60
N SER A 145 5.05 -2.26 22.17
CA SER A 145 5.64 -2.47 23.49
C SER A 145 7.16 -2.30 23.53
N ALA A 146 7.85 -2.52 22.39
CA ALA A 146 9.30 -2.30 22.27
C ALA A 146 9.65 -0.82 22.42
N GLY A 147 8.79 0.09 21.99
CA GLY A 147 8.87 1.53 22.20
C GLY A 147 8.26 2.02 23.51
N SER A 148 7.95 1.12 24.45
CA SER A 148 7.28 1.46 25.72
C SER A 148 5.88 2.06 25.55
N LEU A 149 5.22 1.79 24.42
CA LEU A 149 3.83 2.13 24.13
C LEU A 149 2.98 0.87 24.39
N LYS A 150 2.35 0.81 25.58
CA LYS A 150 1.78 -0.45 26.10
C LYS A 150 0.30 -0.36 26.49
N LYS A 151 -0.23 0.86 26.67
CA LYS A 151 -1.54 1.07 27.28
C LYS A 151 -2.33 2.14 26.54
N PRO A 152 -3.65 1.97 26.36
CA PRO A 152 -4.53 2.97 25.76
C PRO A 152 -4.51 4.34 26.47
N GLU A 153 -4.24 4.36 27.78
CA GLU A 153 -4.19 5.60 28.57
C GLU A 153 -3.04 6.52 28.16
N GLN A 154 -2.03 6.02 27.45
CA GLN A 154 -0.94 6.82 26.92
C GLN A 154 -1.38 7.70 25.74
N PHE A 155 -2.49 7.41 25.10
CA PHE A 155 -2.98 8.10 23.91
C PHE A 155 -4.14 9.03 24.28
N VAL A 156 -3.87 10.32 24.31
CA VAL A 156 -4.78 11.34 24.85
C VAL A 156 -5.30 12.23 23.72
N ILE A 157 -6.62 12.34 23.60
CA ILE A 157 -7.27 13.35 22.75
C ILE A 157 -7.20 14.69 23.50
N VAL A 158 -6.51 15.67 22.91
CA VAL A 158 -6.43 17.03 23.45
C VAL A 158 -7.58 17.88 22.91
N ASP A 159 -7.80 17.78 21.60
CA ASP A 159 -8.95 18.36 20.88
C ASP A 159 -9.22 17.51 19.62
N ASP A 160 -10.17 17.93 18.77
CA ASP A 160 -10.58 17.15 17.58
C ASP A 160 -9.43 16.88 16.59
N TYR A 161 -8.35 17.68 16.62
CA TYR A 161 -7.21 17.57 15.71
C TYR A 161 -5.86 17.57 16.41
N THR A 162 -5.86 17.35 17.73
CA THR A 162 -4.62 17.27 18.51
C THR A 162 -4.62 16.01 19.36
N VAL A 163 -3.58 15.19 19.19
CA VAL A 163 -3.35 13.98 19.99
C VAL A 163 -2.01 14.10 20.71
N ARG A 164 -2.00 13.67 21.97
CA ARG A 164 -0.77 13.54 22.76
C ARG A 164 -0.52 12.08 23.09
N VAL A 165 0.72 11.66 22.94
CA VAL A 165 1.20 10.33 23.36
C VAL A 165 2.08 10.53 24.59
N ASP A 166 1.63 10.05 25.74
CA ASP A 166 2.35 10.15 27.01
C ASP A 166 3.31 8.95 27.16
N PHE A 167 4.56 9.20 27.54
CA PHE A 167 5.58 8.17 27.66
C PHE A 167 5.58 7.59 29.07
N ILE A 168 5.50 6.27 29.21
CA ILE A 168 5.80 5.57 30.47
C ILE A 168 7.31 5.68 30.73
N THR A 169 8.08 5.39 29.70
CA THR A 169 9.53 5.57 29.64
C THR A 169 9.86 5.97 28.21
N LYS A 170 10.62 7.05 28.06
CA LYS A 170 11.13 7.44 26.74
C LYS A 170 12.34 6.59 26.46
N ASP A 171 12.22 5.63 25.58
CA ASP A 171 13.36 4.88 25.05
C ASP A 171 13.61 5.24 23.58
N ARG A 172 14.69 4.68 23.00
CA ARG A 172 15.08 5.02 21.62
C ARG A 172 14.12 4.50 20.56
N LEU A 173 13.21 3.60 20.87
CA LEU A 173 12.22 3.08 19.92
C LEU A 173 10.86 3.78 20.05
N THR A 174 10.59 4.57 21.10
CA THR A 174 9.29 5.21 21.31
C THR A 174 8.82 6.02 20.10
N ILE A 175 9.67 6.88 19.56
CA ILE A 175 9.31 7.69 18.38
C ILE A 175 9.40 6.90 17.07
N PRO A 176 10.45 6.08 16.83
CA PRO A 176 10.48 5.19 15.67
C PRO A 176 9.25 4.29 15.52
N ASP A 177 8.70 3.75 16.61
CA ASP A 177 7.50 2.92 16.57
C ASP A 177 6.23 3.68 16.15
N LEU A 178 6.20 5.00 16.29
CA LEU A 178 5.13 5.86 15.74
C LEU A 178 5.36 6.25 14.26
N ALA A 179 6.56 6.01 13.73
CA ALA A 179 6.97 6.39 12.37
C ALA A 179 6.91 5.23 11.37
N VAL A 180 6.68 4.01 11.81
CA VAL A 180 6.49 2.84 10.95
C VAL A 180 5.01 2.61 10.68
N ILE A 181 4.69 1.73 9.73
CA ILE A 181 3.29 1.53 9.30
C ILE A 181 2.41 0.86 10.38
N VAL A 182 3.00 0.27 11.38
CA VAL A 182 2.30 -0.16 12.60
C VAL A 182 2.77 0.78 13.73
N PRO A 183 1.91 1.65 14.23
CA PRO A 183 0.46 1.78 14.04
C PRO A 183 0.07 2.62 12.81
N CYS A 184 -0.88 2.15 12.02
CA CYS A 184 -1.53 2.95 10.98
C CYS A 184 -2.85 3.55 11.48
N ILE A 185 -3.29 4.66 10.87
CA ILE A 185 -4.52 5.32 11.26
C ILE A 185 -5.67 4.78 10.41
N MET A 186 -6.70 4.28 11.08
CA MET A 186 -7.84 3.59 10.50
C MET A 186 -9.15 4.33 10.78
N ASN A 187 -10.11 4.19 9.87
CA ASN A 187 -11.46 4.72 10.05
C ASN A 187 -12.19 3.94 11.15
N SER A 188 -12.15 4.48 12.34
CA SER A 188 -12.68 3.84 13.54
C SER A 188 -14.18 3.61 13.48
N GLU A 189 -14.93 4.54 12.90
CA GLU A 189 -16.40 4.43 12.80
C GLU A 189 -16.82 3.37 11.79
N LEU A 190 -16.11 3.28 10.65
CA LEU A 190 -16.34 2.24 9.66
C LEU A 190 -16.08 0.85 10.24
N ILE A 191 -14.97 0.69 10.97
CA ILE A 191 -14.61 -0.60 11.57
C ILE A 191 -15.58 -0.96 12.70
N LYS A 192 -15.93 -0.03 13.58
CA LYS A 192 -16.92 -0.28 14.67
C LYS A 192 -18.28 -0.73 14.15
N LYS A 193 -18.74 -0.19 13.01
CA LYS A 193 -20.01 -0.64 12.37
C LYS A 193 -19.97 -2.10 11.94
N ASN A 194 -18.79 -2.67 11.70
CA ASN A 194 -18.58 -4.04 11.25
C ASN A 194 -17.95 -4.93 12.34
N ALA A 195 -17.68 -4.38 13.51
CA ALA A 195 -17.21 -5.12 14.67
C ALA A 195 -18.33 -5.90 15.35
N THR A 196 -17.97 -6.93 16.11
CA THR A 196 -18.90 -7.76 16.89
C THR A 196 -18.40 -7.90 18.32
N GLU A 197 -19.23 -8.41 19.23
CA GLU A 197 -18.80 -8.70 20.60
C GLU A 197 -17.59 -9.67 20.66
N LYS A 198 -17.50 -10.59 19.71
CA LYS A 198 -16.39 -11.56 19.61
C LYS A 198 -15.18 -10.99 18.86
N ASP A 199 -15.36 -9.94 18.10
CA ASP A 199 -14.32 -9.23 17.34
C ASP A 199 -14.48 -7.71 17.53
N PRO A 200 -14.19 -7.18 18.72
CA PRO A 200 -14.38 -5.76 19.03
C PRO A 200 -13.45 -4.85 18.24
N TRP A 201 -12.38 -5.37 17.68
CA TRP A 201 -11.43 -4.65 16.87
C TRP A 201 -11.67 -4.76 15.36
N GLY A 202 -12.73 -5.49 14.94
CA GLY A 202 -13.13 -5.64 13.55
C GLY A 202 -12.09 -6.31 12.65
N LEU A 203 -11.33 -7.28 13.20
CA LEU A 203 -10.27 -8.00 12.46
C LEU A 203 -10.80 -8.76 11.26
N GLU A 204 -11.97 -9.39 11.39
CA GLU A 204 -12.58 -10.13 10.27
C GLU A 204 -13.00 -9.20 9.14
N TYR A 205 -13.46 -7.99 9.47
CA TYR A 205 -13.78 -6.98 8.45
C TYR A 205 -12.52 -6.44 7.78
N THR A 206 -11.53 -6.00 8.56
CA THR A 206 -10.31 -5.37 8.05
C THR A 206 -9.38 -6.33 7.33
N LYS A 207 -9.53 -7.64 7.59
CA LYS A 207 -8.82 -8.68 6.85
C LYS A 207 -9.02 -8.59 5.33
N GLN A 208 -10.19 -8.11 4.89
CA GLN A 208 -10.57 -8.04 3.48
C GLN A 208 -10.92 -6.62 3.00
N ASN A 209 -11.00 -5.65 3.90
CA ASN A 209 -11.44 -4.29 3.60
C ASN A 209 -10.44 -3.27 4.13
N ILE A 210 -9.97 -2.39 3.25
CA ILE A 210 -9.16 -1.24 3.66
C ILE A 210 -10.07 -0.18 4.30
N ALA A 211 -9.71 0.26 5.49
CA ALA A 211 -10.35 1.36 6.21
C ALA A 211 -9.35 2.51 6.40
N GLY A 212 -8.64 2.89 5.35
CA GLY A 212 -7.53 3.85 5.38
C GLY A 212 -7.83 5.18 4.69
N GLY A 213 -6.85 6.07 4.74
CA GLY A 213 -6.83 7.38 4.08
C GLY A 213 -5.61 7.60 3.19
N GLY A 214 -4.77 6.58 3.00
CA GLY A 214 -3.49 6.67 2.32
C GLY A 214 -3.53 7.03 0.84
N ALA A 215 -2.35 7.07 0.24
CA ALA A 215 -2.16 7.52 -1.13
C ALA A 215 -2.81 6.63 -2.20
N TYR A 216 -3.14 5.39 -1.87
CA TYR A 216 -3.83 4.45 -2.76
C TYR A 216 -5.03 3.80 -2.09
N LYS A 217 -6.03 3.48 -2.91
CA LYS A 217 -7.25 2.72 -2.55
C LYS A 217 -7.19 1.35 -3.20
N VAL A 218 -7.45 0.27 -2.46
CA VAL A 218 -7.68 -1.05 -3.07
C VAL A 218 -9.06 -1.03 -3.73
N THR A 219 -9.09 -1.13 -5.06
CA THR A 219 -10.34 -1.17 -5.83
C THR A 219 -10.74 -2.60 -6.19
N LYS A 220 -9.80 -3.53 -6.16
CA LYS A 220 -10.05 -4.96 -6.35
C LYS A 220 -8.99 -5.79 -5.64
N TRP A 221 -9.42 -6.83 -4.96
CA TRP A 221 -8.55 -7.88 -4.47
C TRP A 221 -9.19 -9.24 -4.73
N THR A 222 -8.48 -10.07 -5.48
CA THR A 222 -8.82 -11.47 -5.71
C THR A 222 -7.70 -12.31 -5.13
N ALA A 223 -7.95 -12.94 -4.01
CA ALA A 223 -6.94 -13.72 -3.26
C ALA A 223 -6.25 -14.74 -4.17
N GLY A 224 -4.92 -14.80 -4.09
CA GLY A 224 -4.09 -15.66 -4.93
C GLY A 224 -4.00 -15.27 -6.41
N THR A 225 -4.61 -14.17 -6.83
CA THR A 225 -4.64 -13.75 -8.24
C THR A 225 -4.07 -12.36 -8.45
N GLU A 226 -4.72 -11.33 -7.92
CA GLU A 226 -4.28 -9.95 -8.10
C GLU A 226 -4.83 -8.99 -7.03
N VAL A 227 -4.09 -7.91 -6.81
CA VAL A 227 -4.55 -6.70 -6.13
C VAL A 227 -4.49 -5.54 -7.13
N ILE A 228 -5.55 -4.75 -7.20
CA ILE A 228 -5.59 -3.51 -7.98
C ILE A 228 -5.75 -2.35 -7.01
N MET A 229 -4.84 -1.39 -7.11
CA MET A 229 -4.88 -0.17 -6.33
C MET A 229 -4.96 1.03 -7.28
N GLU A 230 -5.75 2.02 -6.91
CA GLU A 230 -5.87 3.29 -7.62
C GLU A 230 -5.46 4.44 -6.71
N ARG A 231 -4.78 5.44 -7.27
CA ARG A 231 -4.31 6.59 -6.52
C ARG A 231 -5.50 7.36 -5.93
N ASN A 232 -5.36 7.75 -4.68
CA ASN A 232 -6.26 8.66 -4.02
C ASN A 232 -5.86 10.11 -4.36
N ASP A 233 -6.51 10.72 -5.34
CA ASP A 233 -6.17 12.08 -5.78
C ASP A 233 -6.47 13.16 -4.73
N ASP A 234 -7.27 12.84 -3.70
CA ASP A 234 -7.57 13.70 -2.56
C ASP A 234 -6.56 13.56 -1.40
N TRP A 235 -5.55 12.71 -1.55
CA TRP A 235 -4.54 12.51 -0.51
C TRP A 235 -3.67 13.74 -0.30
N VAL A 236 -3.50 14.15 0.98
CA VAL A 236 -2.85 15.42 1.36
C VAL A 236 -1.63 15.24 2.29
N CYS A 237 -1.29 14.00 2.67
CA CYS A 237 -0.21 13.75 3.64
C CYS A 237 1.19 13.76 3.01
N GLY A 238 1.29 13.97 1.68
CA GLY A 238 2.55 14.06 0.94
C GLY A 238 2.35 14.45 -0.52
N PRO A 239 3.42 14.43 -1.33
CA PRO A 239 3.31 14.64 -2.77
C PRO A 239 2.59 13.47 -3.42
N LEU A 240 1.60 13.75 -4.29
CA LEU A 240 0.88 12.71 -5.01
C LEU A 240 1.84 11.82 -5.81
N PRO A 241 1.72 10.49 -5.70
CA PRO A 241 2.46 9.55 -6.52
C PRO A 241 2.22 9.80 -8.03
N LYS A 242 3.24 9.60 -8.86
CA LYS A 242 3.09 9.72 -10.32
C LYS A 242 2.26 8.59 -10.92
N ILE A 243 2.39 7.38 -10.37
CA ILE A 243 1.64 6.21 -10.80
C ILE A 243 0.18 6.37 -10.34
N LYS A 244 -0.75 6.27 -11.27
CA LYS A 244 -2.20 6.38 -10.98
C LYS A 244 -2.85 5.05 -10.65
N ARG A 245 -2.28 3.94 -11.15
CA ARG A 245 -2.81 2.60 -10.96
C ARG A 245 -1.69 1.60 -10.75
N VAL A 246 -1.87 0.71 -9.78
CA VAL A 246 -0.99 -0.43 -9.55
C VAL A 246 -1.78 -1.71 -9.75
N ILE A 247 -1.28 -2.60 -10.58
CA ILE A 247 -1.79 -3.97 -10.73
C ILE A 247 -0.71 -4.89 -10.20
N TRP A 248 -0.99 -5.56 -9.11
CA TRP A 248 -0.08 -6.51 -8.51
C TRP A 248 -0.61 -7.93 -8.73
N ARG A 249 0.02 -8.67 -9.61
CA ARG A 249 -0.43 -9.99 -10.08
C ARG A 249 0.47 -11.10 -9.54
N MET A 250 -0.16 -12.17 -9.07
CA MET A 250 0.52 -13.36 -8.60
C MET A 250 0.88 -14.25 -9.79
N VAL A 251 2.18 -14.51 -9.94
CA VAL A 251 2.76 -15.39 -10.96
C VAL A 251 3.75 -16.32 -10.25
N PRO A 252 3.30 -17.47 -9.73
CA PRO A 252 4.11 -18.34 -8.86
C PRO A 252 5.44 -18.79 -9.45
N GLN A 253 5.48 -19.07 -10.73
CA GLN A 253 6.68 -19.60 -11.40
C GLN A 253 7.69 -18.49 -11.71
N ALA A 254 8.89 -18.55 -11.12
CA ALA A 254 9.95 -17.56 -11.29
C ALA A 254 10.33 -17.35 -12.78
N GLY A 255 10.44 -18.42 -13.56
CA GLY A 255 10.73 -18.33 -14.99
C GLY A 255 9.70 -17.53 -15.79
N ASN A 256 8.40 -17.63 -15.40
CA ASN A 256 7.35 -16.84 -16.03
C ASN A 256 7.46 -15.36 -15.63
N ARG A 257 7.76 -15.05 -14.35
CA ARG A 257 7.98 -13.67 -13.89
C ARG A 257 9.16 -13.03 -14.64
N ARG A 258 10.28 -13.76 -14.75
CA ARG A 258 11.44 -13.32 -15.52
C ARG A 258 11.10 -13.05 -16.98
N ALA A 259 10.40 -13.97 -17.64
CA ALA A 259 9.99 -13.82 -19.03
C ALA A 259 9.08 -12.60 -19.25
N LEU A 260 8.15 -12.31 -18.32
CA LEU A 260 7.30 -11.12 -18.38
C LEU A 260 8.12 -9.83 -18.28
N LEU A 261 9.11 -9.78 -17.39
CA LEU A 261 10.02 -8.64 -17.26
C LEU A 261 10.87 -8.43 -18.52
N GLU A 262 11.49 -9.49 -19.03
CA GLU A 262 12.39 -9.42 -20.20
C GLU A 262 11.67 -8.99 -21.48
N ARG A 263 10.35 -9.28 -21.59
CA ARG A 263 9.49 -8.82 -22.71
C ARG A 263 8.91 -7.41 -22.48
N GLY A 264 9.01 -6.84 -21.26
CA GLY A 264 8.35 -5.59 -20.91
C GLY A 264 6.84 -5.71 -20.64
N ASP A 265 6.33 -6.94 -20.46
CA ASP A 265 4.93 -7.20 -20.11
C ASP A 265 4.65 -6.96 -18.62
N ALA A 266 5.70 -6.91 -17.79
CA ALA A 266 5.67 -6.48 -16.40
C ALA A 266 6.75 -5.43 -16.15
N ASP A 267 6.49 -4.51 -15.23
CA ASP A 267 7.41 -3.40 -14.90
C ASP A 267 8.34 -3.77 -13.75
N MET A 268 7.88 -4.61 -12.82
CA MET A 268 8.61 -4.93 -11.59
C MET A 268 8.31 -6.37 -11.14
N SER A 269 9.32 -7.02 -10.56
CA SER A 269 9.15 -8.30 -9.87
C SER A 269 9.98 -8.37 -8.61
N TYR A 270 9.44 -9.08 -7.63
CA TYR A 270 10.14 -9.52 -6.43
C TYR A 270 10.49 -10.99 -6.51
N GLU A 271 11.36 -11.44 -5.60
CA GLU A 271 11.56 -12.86 -5.26
C GLU A 271 11.96 -13.75 -6.45
N LEU A 272 12.80 -13.21 -7.34
CA LEU A 272 13.47 -14.07 -8.32
C LEU A 272 14.60 -14.86 -7.66
N PRO A 273 14.92 -16.08 -8.10
CA PRO A 273 16.08 -16.83 -7.65
C PRO A 273 17.38 -16.03 -7.82
N TYR A 274 18.33 -16.19 -6.92
CA TYR A 274 19.60 -15.47 -6.93
C TYR A 274 20.33 -15.60 -8.29
N LYS A 275 20.30 -16.78 -8.90
CA LYS A 275 20.86 -17.02 -10.23
C LYS A 275 20.26 -16.09 -11.29
N ASP A 276 18.93 -15.91 -11.28
CA ASP A 276 18.24 -15.03 -12.23
C ASP A 276 18.65 -13.57 -12.04
N PHE A 277 18.79 -13.11 -10.79
CA PHE A 277 19.32 -11.78 -10.51
C PHE A 277 20.73 -11.57 -11.06
N GLN A 278 21.63 -12.55 -10.90
CA GLN A 278 22.98 -12.47 -11.44
C GLN A 278 22.99 -12.39 -12.98
N GLU A 279 22.21 -13.22 -13.64
CA GLU A 279 22.08 -13.22 -15.10
C GLU A 279 21.48 -11.94 -15.64
N ILE A 280 20.41 -11.42 -15.01
CA ILE A 280 19.76 -10.15 -15.36
C ILE A 280 20.74 -8.99 -15.18
N LYS A 281 21.49 -8.98 -14.07
CA LYS A 281 22.50 -7.96 -13.81
C LYS A 281 23.62 -8.00 -14.85
N ALA A 282 24.05 -9.19 -15.24
CA ALA A 282 25.12 -9.38 -16.22
C ALA A 282 24.72 -8.96 -17.64
N ASN A 283 23.46 -9.21 -18.06
CA ASN A 283 22.99 -8.83 -19.40
C ASN A 283 22.60 -7.36 -19.54
N GLY A 284 22.42 -6.62 -18.41
CA GLY A 284 22.21 -5.19 -18.38
C GLY A 284 20.88 -4.69 -18.97
N LYS A 285 19.96 -5.58 -19.35
CA LYS A 285 18.67 -5.20 -19.95
C LYS A 285 17.65 -4.67 -18.96
N LEU A 286 17.75 -5.13 -17.71
CA LEU A 286 16.86 -4.73 -16.63
C LEU A 286 17.68 -4.17 -15.47
N LYS A 287 17.09 -3.23 -14.73
CA LYS A 287 17.70 -2.67 -13.53
C LYS A 287 17.46 -3.62 -12.34
N VAL A 288 18.53 -4.05 -11.69
CA VAL A 288 18.47 -4.75 -10.41
C VAL A 288 18.70 -3.73 -9.28
N VAL A 289 17.80 -3.71 -8.32
CA VAL A 289 17.89 -2.86 -7.12
C VAL A 289 18.02 -3.79 -5.92
N SER A 290 19.05 -3.58 -5.09
CA SER A 290 19.34 -4.38 -3.90
C SER A 290 19.77 -3.46 -2.74
#